data_921df9d5857e6eb48c426b8a11f91fd8
#
_entry.id   921df9d5857e6eb48c426b8a11f91fd8
#
_cell.length_a   1.000
_cell.length_b   1.000
_cell.length_c   1.000
_cell.angle_alpha   90.00
_cell.angle_beta   90.00
_cell.angle_gamma   90.00
#
_symmetry.space_group_name_H-M   'P 1'
#
loop_
_entity.id
_entity.type
_entity.pdbx_description
1 polymer ?
#
loop_
_entity_poly.entity_id
_entity_poly.type
_entity_poly.pdbx_seq_one_letter_code
_entity_poly.pdbx_strand_id
1 'polypeptide(L)'
;MAKYIFVTGGVTSSLGKGIIAASLAKLLQARGLRVTIQKFDPYINVDPGTLNPYEHGECYVTEDGAETDLDLGHYERFLNIFTSQANNVTTGRIYQTVINKEREGAFLGKTVQVVPHITDEIKRRMLELGKSGKYDIVITEIGGTVGDIESLPFVEAVRQLQWELPEEDTVVVHLTLIPYLKAAKELKTKPTQHSVKMLSQEGVHPDILVCRTEKTLSPDLRRKIALFCNVKQEAVIEAADAPTIYEVPLAMMREKLDIICLKKLNITDYREPELNKWKEFLDKLKYPKSKVNIGLIGKYIELQDAYKSILEAFVHAGALNECHVQVVNIHSEFIDNENVAEKLSGLDGLLVAPGFGYRGVEGKIIAVKYARENGLPFFGICLGMQMAVIEFARNVLGIKNAHSTEMNPDTPDPVIDLMEEQKKISAKGGPSGPPSGRPRMPMPWASEPSRAVRRFDTGGAPTSPCEAVALTPLAAIVLMS
;
A
#
# COMPACT_ATOMS: atom_id res chain seq x y z
N MET A 1 11.79 10.07 24.57
CA MET A 1 12.42 9.35 23.46
C MET A 1 11.30 8.55 22.80
N ALA A 2 11.32 8.35 21.48
CA ALA A 2 10.29 7.53 20.84
C ALA A 2 10.42 6.07 21.26
N LYS A 3 9.28 5.34 21.32
CA LYS A 3 9.19 3.91 21.59
C LYS A 3 9.04 3.15 20.26
N TYR A 4 9.44 1.88 20.22
CA TYR A 4 9.50 1.09 18.99
C TYR A 4 8.69 -0.20 19.12
N ILE A 5 7.83 -0.47 18.13
CA ILE A 5 7.09 -1.72 18.02
C ILE A 5 7.55 -2.43 16.74
N PHE A 6 8.07 -3.63 16.86
CA PHE A 6 8.49 -4.45 15.74
C PHE A 6 7.41 -5.48 15.42
N VAL A 7 6.89 -5.45 14.20
CA VAL A 7 5.86 -6.38 13.72
C VAL A 7 6.52 -7.39 12.80
N THR A 8 6.59 -8.63 13.23
CA THR A 8 7.14 -9.77 12.47
C THR A 8 6.04 -10.74 12.11
N GLY A 9 6.29 -11.65 11.18
CA GLY A 9 5.31 -12.69 10.83
C GLY A 9 5.98 -13.99 10.43
N GLY A 10 5.29 -15.07 10.67
CA GLY A 10 5.78 -16.41 10.31
C GLY A 10 4.65 -17.31 9.80
N VAL A 11 5.01 -18.55 9.47
CA VAL A 11 4.15 -19.58 8.88
C VAL A 11 3.94 -19.40 7.37
N THR A 12 3.46 -18.23 6.93
CA THR A 12 3.23 -17.94 5.50
C THR A 12 3.22 -16.44 5.24
N SER A 13 3.39 -16.05 3.99
CA SER A 13 3.17 -14.68 3.52
C SER A 13 1.66 -14.31 3.59
N SER A 14 1.35 -13.05 3.36
CA SER A 14 -0.04 -12.53 3.27
C SER A 14 -0.91 -12.76 4.52
N LEU A 15 -0.30 -12.88 5.71
CA LEU A 15 -1.03 -12.95 6.98
C LEU A 15 -1.71 -11.62 7.38
N GLY A 16 -1.36 -10.52 6.71
CA GLY A 16 -1.90 -9.21 7.00
C GLY A 16 -1.10 -8.42 8.05
N LYS A 17 0.23 -8.58 8.07
CA LYS A 17 1.12 -7.79 8.94
C LYS A 17 0.86 -6.29 8.81
N GLY A 18 0.80 -5.77 7.57
CA GLY A 18 0.55 -4.36 7.28
C GLY A 18 -0.77 -3.86 7.87
N ILE A 19 -1.83 -4.65 7.73
CA ILE A 19 -3.16 -4.30 8.27
C ILE A 19 -3.17 -4.32 9.81
N ILE A 20 -2.47 -5.28 10.44
CA ILE A 20 -2.36 -5.31 11.91
C ILE A 20 -1.50 -4.14 12.40
N ALA A 21 -0.37 -3.83 11.74
CA ALA A 21 0.46 -2.68 12.05
C ALA A 21 -0.33 -1.37 11.92
N ALA A 22 -1.04 -1.18 10.82
CA ALA A 22 -1.90 -0.02 10.57
C ALA A 22 -3.05 0.07 11.60
N SER A 23 -3.66 -1.06 11.96
CA SER A 23 -4.72 -1.11 12.97
C SER A 23 -4.22 -0.73 14.36
N LEU A 24 -3.08 -1.27 14.77
CA LEU A 24 -2.45 -0.91 16.04
C LEU A 24 -2.07 0.58 16.06
N ALA A 25 -1.44 1.07 14.99
CA ALA A 25 -1.11 2.49 14.86
C ALA A 25 -2.35 3.38 14.96
N LYS A 26 -3.45 3.00 14.30
CA LYS A 26 -4.73 3.72 14.39
C LYS A 26 -5.27 3.78 15.80
N LEU A 27 -5.22 2.69 16.54
CA LEU A 27 -5.66 2.63 17.92
C LEU A 27 -4.81 3.52 18.82
N LEU A 28 -3.48 3.47 18.69
CA LEU A 28 -2.55 4.31 19.44
C LEU A 28 -2.72 5.79 19.09
N GLN A 29 -2.92 6.12 17.81
CA GLN A 29 -3.24 7.48 17.37
C GLN A 29 -4.58 7.97 17.96
N ALA A 30 -5.59 7.11 17.98
CA ALA A 30 -6.90 7.44 18.58
C ALA A 30 -6.81 7.72 20.10
N ARG A 31 -5.78 7.20 20.77
CA ARG A 31 -5.46 7.48 22.17
C ARG A 31 -4.65 8.77 22.37
N GLY A 32 -4.35 9.51 21.30
CA GLY A 32 -3.68 10.80 21.34
C GLY A 32 -2.17 10.74 21.18
N LEU A 33 -1.60 9.58 20.85
CA LEU A 33 -0.16 9.43 20.59
C LEU A 33 0.17 9.78 19.14
N ARG A 34 1.37 10.32 18.91
CA ARG A 34 1.90 10.59 17.57
C ARG A 34 2.60 9.33 17.06
N VAL A 35 1.99 8.68 16.09
CA VAL A 35 2.45 7.37 15.60
C VAL A 35 2.79 7.45 14.12
N THR A 36 3.85 6.75 13.71
CA THR A 36 4.16 6.47 12.32
C THR A 36 4.48 5.00 12.13
N ILE A 37 4.40 4.54 10.88
CA ILE A 37 4.74 3.17 10.50
C ILE A 37 5.82 3.21 9.44
N GLN A 38 6.76 2.26 9.49
CA GLN A 38 7.77 2.04 8.46
C GLN A 38 7.78 0.56 8.05
N LYS A 39 8.07 0.32 6.78
CA LYS A 39 8.15 -1.01 6.17
C LYS A 39 9.59 -1.33 5.82
N PHE A 40 10.03 -2.53 6.18
CA PHE A 40 11.33 -3.08 5.80
C PHE A 40 11.12 -4.30 4.93
N ASP A 41 11.47 -4.18 3.65
CA ASP A 41 11.25 -5.21 2.64
C ASP A 41 12.53 -6.00 2.37
N PRO A 42 12.51 -7.35 2.45
CA PRO A 42 13.72 -8.17 2.36
C PRO A 42 14.23 -8.39 0.93
N TYR A 43 13.55 -7.88 -0.10
CA TYR A 43 14.01 -8.04 -1.48
C TYR A 43 15.21 -7.14 -1.83
N ILE A 44 16.02 -7.58 -2.82
CA ILE A 44 17.26 -6.92 -3.26
C ILE A 44 17.01 -5.70 -4.16
N ASN A 45 15.80 -5.50 -4.66
CA ASN A 45 15.46 -4.30 -5.43
C ASN A 45 15.67 -3.04 -4.57
N VAL A 46 16.23 -1.99 -5.16
CA VAL A 46 16.47 -0.71 -4.46
C VAL A 46 15.14 -0.04 -4.09
N ASP A 47 14.17 -0.15 -4.98
CA ASP A 47 12.79 0.30 -4.81
C ASP A 47 11.84 -0.60 -5.65
N PRO A 48 10.53 -0.55 -5.45
CA PRO A 48 9.57 -1.37 -6.18
C PRO A 48 9.18 -0.81 -7.55
N GLY A 49 9.69 0.34 -7.97
CA GLY A 49 9.26 1.03 -9.20
C GLY A 49 9.45 0.23 -10.50
N THR A 50 10.36 -0.75 -10.48
CA THR A 50 10.60 -1.64 -11.62
C THR A 50 9.98 -3.03 -11.46
N LEU A 51 9.32 -3.30 -10.35
CA LEU A 51 8.71 -4.60 -10.09
C LEU A 51 7.45 -4.80 -10.95
N ASN A 52 7.20 -6.06 -11.29
CA ASN A 52 6.02 -6.43 -12.04
C ASN A 52 4.78 -6.33 -11.15
N PRO A 53 3.74 -5.54 -11.53
CA PRO A 53 2.51 -5.43 -10.74
C PRO A 53 1.79 -6.77 -10.51
N TYR A 54 1.99 -7.77 -11.36
CA TYR A 54 1.43 -9.12 -11.13
C TYR A 54 2.10 -9.89 -10.00
N GLU A 55 3.33 -9.52 -9.61
CA GLU A 55 4.07 -10.20 -8.54
C GLU A 55 3.99 -9.44 -7.20
N HIS A 56 4.00 -8.11 -7.25
CA HIS A 56 4.16 -7.27 -6.07
C HIS A 56 2.99 -6.30 -5.83
N GLY A 57 1.99 -6.26 -6.73
CA GLY A 57 0.94 -5.27 -6.68
C GLY A 57 1.38 -3.90 -7.22
N GLU A 58 0.66 -2.84 -6.86
CA GLU A 58 0.99 -1.48 -7.28
C GLU A 58 2.25 -0.95 -6.60
N CYS A 59 3.01 -0.12 -7.29
CA CYS A 59 4.02 0.74 -6.69
C CYS A 59 3.31 1.97 -6.11
N TYR A 60 3.38 2.14 -4.78
CA TYR A 60 2.81 3.29 -4.10
C TYR A 60 3.83 4.43 -4.06
N VAL A 61 3.43 5.63 -4.49
CA VAL A 61 4.31 6.81 -4.51
C VAL A 61 3.93 7.74 -3.37
N THR A 62 4.90 8.04 -2.50
CA THR A 62 4.73 8.93 -1.35
C THR A 62 4.74 10.41 -1.77
N GLU A 63 4.36 11.33 -0.86
CA GLU A 63 4.31 12.77 -1.15
C GLU A 63 5.66 13.34 -1.61
N ASP A 64 6.79 12.81 -1.10
CA ASP A 64 8.14 13.20 -1.51
C ASP A 64 8.63 12.51 -2.79
N GLY A 65 7.74 11.78 -3.51
CA GLY A 65 8.02 11.15 -4.79
C GLY A 65 8.78 9.82 -4.68
N ALA A 66 8.89 9.23 -3.51
CA ALA A 66 9.53 7.93 -3.35
C ALA A 66 8.60 6.80 -3.82
N GLU A 67 9.14 5.91 -4.66
CA GLU A 67 8.50 4.66 -5.05
C GLU A 67 8.61 3.66 -3.91
N THR A 68 7.48 3.14 -3.44
CA THR A 68 7.40 2.33 -2.22
C THR A 68 6.43 1.15 -2.37
N ASP A 69 6.47 0.24 -1.40
CA ASP A 69 5.55 -0.88 -1.31
C ASP A 69 4.09 -0.41 -1.08
N LEU A 70 3.14 -1.17 -1.59
CA LEU A 70 1.70 -0.87 -1.52
C LEU A 70 1.16 -0.76 -0.08
N ASP A 71 1.82 -1.36 0.90
CA ASP A 71 1.43 -1.29 2.31
C ASP A 71 1.48 0.14 2.86
N LEU A 72 2.35 1.01 2.30
CA LEU A 72 2.37 2.42 2.69
C LEU A 72 1.04 3.11 2.41
N GLY A 73 0.37 2.75 1.33
CA GLY A 73 -0.99 3.21 1.05
C GLY A 73 -1.99 2.82 2.15
N HIS A 74 -1.87 1.62 2.71
CA HIS A 74 -2.67 1.22 3.87
C HIS A 74 -2.34 2.07 5.10
N TYR A 75 -1.05 2.34 5.37
CA TYR A 75 -0.64 3.16 6.52
C TYR A 75 -1.22 4.56 6.42
N GLU A 76 -1.11 5.21 5.26
CA GLU A 76 -1.66 6.54 5.03
C GLU A 76 -3.17 6.58 5.16
N ARG A 77 -3.89 5.61 4.57
CA ARG A 77 -5.36 5.52 4.66
C ARG A 77 -5.86 5.33 6.08
N PHE A 78 -5.17 4.51 6.90
CA PHE A 78 -5.57 4.25 8.29
C PHE A 78 -5.27 5.43 9.21
N LEU A 79 -4.10 6.05 9.05
CA LEU A 79 -3.64 7.11 9.94
C LEU A 79 -4.03 8.51 9.48
N ASN A 80 -4.41 8.67 8.22
CA ASN A 80 -4.61 9.97 7.58
C ASN A 80 -3.38 10.89 7.75
N ILE A 81 -2.22 10.37 7.42
CA ILE A 81 -0.92 11.06 7.42
C ILE A 81 -0.25 10.84 6.09
N PHE A 82 0.74 11.66 5.77
CA PHE A 82 1.67 11.42 4.68
C PHE A 82 2.88 10.65 5.17
N THR A 83 3.35 9.71 4.34
CA THR A 83 4.61 9.00 4.52
C THR A 83 5.67 9.58 3.57
N SER A 84 6.90 9.16 3.76
CA SER A 84 8.05 9.58 2.98
C SER A 84 8.97 8.40 2.67
N GLN A 85 10.02 8.66 1.91
CA GLN A 85 11.04 7.64 1.63
C GLN A 85 11.61 6.98 2.91
N ALA A 86 11.64 7.70 4.04
CA ALA A 86 12.11 7.15 5.31
C ALA A 86 11.20 6.05 5.89
N ASN A 87 9.96 5.97 5.40
CA ASN A 87 9.00 4.98 5.84
C ASN A 87 9.09 3.65 5.08
N ASN A 88 9.86 3.56 3.98
CA ASN A 88 10.08 2.31 3.26
C ASN A 88 11.57 2.07 3.00
N VAL A 89 12.06 0.94 3.46
CA VAL A 89 13.48 0.54 3.37
C VAL A 89 13.57 -0.86 2.80
N THR A 90 14.33 -1.03 1.71
CA THR A 90 14.58 -2.33 1.09
C THR A 90 15.98 -2.84 1.44
N THR A 91 16.17 -4.16 1.38
CA THR A 91 17.50 -4.77 1.49
C THR A 91 18.46 -4.17 0.46
N GLY A 92 18.01 -4.00 -0.80
CA GLY A 92 18.84 -3.41 -1.86
C GLY A 92 19.36 -2.03 -1.50
N ARG A 93 18.51 -1.16 -0.94
CA ARG A 93 18.92 0.19 -0.49
C ARG A 93 19.92 0.15 0.66
N ILE A 94 19.75 -0.76 1.62
CA ILE A 94 20.68 -0.96 2.74
C ILE A 94 22.05 -1.38 2.21
N TYR A 95 22.10 -2.44 1.40
CA TYR A 95 23.35 -2.96 0.85
C TYR A 95 24.05 -1.93 -0.05
N GLN A 96 23.31 -1.26 -0.92
CA GLN A 96 23.85 -0.20 -1.76
C GLN A 96 24.50 0.91 -0.93
N THR A 97 23.85 1.32 0.17
CA THR A 97 24.38 2.35 1.07
C THR A 97 25.71 1.90 1.69
N VAL A 98 25.79 0.66 2.19
CA VAL A 98 27.01 0.14 2.82
C VAL A 98 28.14 -0.08 1.81
N ILE A 99 27.81 -0.59 0.61
CA ILE A 99 28.79 -0.76 -0.48
C ILE A 99 29.33 0.60 -0.93
N ASN A 100 28.49 1.61 -1.10
CA ASN A 100 28.94 2.95 -1.45
C ASN A 100 29.89 3.53 -0.36
N LYS A 101 29.56 3.41 0.92
CA LYS A 101 30.42 3.81 2.04
C LYS A 101 31.78 3.08 2.00
N GLU A 102 31.77 1.78 1.65
CA GLU A 102 33.00 1.00 1.51
C GLU A 102 33.86 1.57 0.38
N ARG A 103 33.28 1.82 -0.79
CA ARG A 103 33.99 2.39 -1.97
C ARG A 103 34.52 3.80 -1.71
N GLU A 104 33.86 4.58 -0.88
CA GLU A 104 34.29 5.91 -0.42
C GLU A 104 35.35 5.86 0.68
N GLY A 105 35.72 4.66 1.17
CA GLY A 105 36.74 4.46 2.19
C GLY A 105 36.27 4.72 3.63
N ALA A 106 34.98 4.82 3.87
CA ALA A 106 34.42 5.11 5.21
C ALA A 106 34.80 4.09 6.29
N PHE A 107 35.14 2.86 5.90
CA PHE A 107 35.54 1.79 6.82
C PHE A 107 37.07 1.65 7.01
N LEU A 108 37.87 2.54 6.43
CA LEU A 108 39.34 2.61 6.63
C LEU A 108 40.04 1.26 6.39
N GLY A 109 39.64 0.50 5.36
CA GLY A 109 40.23 -0.79 4.99
C GLY A 109 39.84 -1.98 5.88
N LYS A 110 38.88 -1.82 6.79
CA LYS A 110 38.34 -2.92 7.58
C LYS A 110 37.49 -3.85 6.69
N THR A 111 37.46 -5.15 7.06
CA THR A 111 36.52 -6.10 6.43
C THR A 111 35.09 -5.71 6.75
N VAL A 112 34.28 -5.47 5.73
CA VAL A 112 32.86 -5.15 5.86
C VAL A 112 32.05 -6.44 5.83
N GLN A 113 31.20 -6.64 6.84
CA GLN A 113 30.41 -7.86 7.06
C GLN A 113 28.92 -7.53 7.28
N VAL A 114 28.05 -8.54 7.19
CA VAL A 114 26.63 -8.35 7.48
C VAL A 114 26.44 -7.86 8.93
N VAL A 115 27.10 -8.51 9.89
CA VAL A 115 27.20 -8.04 11.27
C VAL A 115 28.63 -7.53 11.49
N PRO A 116 28.84 -6.26 11.90
CA PRO A 116 27.82 -5.30 12.30
C PRO A 116 27.38 -4.33 11.18
N HIS A 117 28.02 -4.25 10.02
CA HIS A 117 27.92 -3.09 9.12
C HIS A 117 26.53 -2.96 8.45
N ILE A 118 25.95 -4.09 7.98
CA ILE A 118 24.58 -4.10 7.41
C ILE A 118 23.57 -3.92 8.55
N THR A 119 23.73 -4.63 9.67
CA THR A 119 22.79 -4.51 10.79
C THR A 119 22.82 -3.12 11.42
N ASP A 120 23.98 -2.45 11.49
CA ASP A 120 24.06 -1.06 11.97
C ASP A 120 23.32 -0.08 11.04
N GLU A 121 23.42 -0.25 9.72
CA GLU A 121 22.65 0.58 8.78
C GLU A 121 21.15 0.29 8.90
N ILE A 122 20.73 -0.96 9.09
CA ILE A 122 19.32 -1.32 9.35
C ILE A 122 18.83 -0.65 10.64
N LYS A 123 19.56 -0.78 11.75
CA LYS A 123 19.22 -0.14 13.04
C LYS A 123 19.15 1.38 12.92
N ARG A 124 20.11 1.98 12.19
CA ARG A 124 20.10 3.42 11.94
C ARG A 124 18.80 3.87 11.26
N ARG A 125 18.35 3.12 10.24
CA ARG A 125 17.09 3.39 9.54
C ARG A 125 15.88 3.16 10.43
N MET A 126 15.84 2.08 11.20
CA MET A 126 14.75 1.80 12.14
C MET A 126 14.54 2.93 13.16
N LEU A 127 15.64 3.52 13.60
CA LEU A 127 15.64 4.59 14.62
C LEU A 127 15.45 6.01 14.04
N GLU A 128 15.59 6.18 12.72
CA GLU A 128 15.64 7.50 12.06
C GLU A 128 14.37 8.33 12.33
N LEU A 129 13.20 7.74 12.14
CA LEU A 129 11.93 8.44 12.35
C LEU A 129 11.72 8.81 13.84
N GLY A 130 12.10 7.93 14.77
CA GLY A 130 11.99 8.20 16.19
C GLY A 130 12.92 9.31 16.68
N LYS A 131 14.12 9.44 16.08
CA LYS A 131 15.08 10.51 16.38
C LYS A 131 14.63 11.89 15.92
N SER A 132 13.65 11.96 15.01
CA SER A 132 13.08 13.24 14.53
C SER A 132 12.33 14.03 15.61
N GLY A 133 11.94 13.40 16.72
CA GLY A 133 11.13 14.01 17.79
C GLY A 133 9.66 14.27 17.40
N LYS A 134 9.27 13.88 16.18
CA LYS A 134 7.90 14.07 15.67
C LYS A 134 6.92 13.01 16.18
N TYR A 135 7.43 11.83 16.58
CA TYR A 135 6.63 10.67 16.92
C TYR A 135 6.93 10.17 18.33
N ASP A 136 5.90 9.71 19.01
CA ASP A 136 5.99 9.06 20.31
C ASP A 136 6.23 7.56 20.14
N ILE A 137 5.67 6.98 19.08
CA ILE A 137 5.80 5.55 18.74
C ILE A 137 6.11 5.39 17.25
N VAL A 138 7.10 4.56 16.93
CA VAL A 138 7.41 4.09 15.58
C VAL A 138 7.11 2.60 15.50
N ILE A 139 6.22 2.21 14.60
CA ILE A 139 5.94 0.80 14.31
C ILE A 139 6.75 0.39 13.09
N THR A 140 7.56 -0.65 13.21
CA THR A 140 8.37 -1.20 12.12
C THR A 140 7.79 -2.55 11.69
N GLU A 141 7.23 -2.61 10.51
CA GLU A 141 6.83 -3.88 9.90
C GLU A 141 8.03 -4.52 9.20
N ILE A 142 8.37 -5.75 9.59
CA ILE A 142 9.39 -6.55 8.93
C ILE A 142 8.72 -7.41 7.86
N GLY A 143 9.07 -7.16 6.61
CA GLY A 143 8.63 -7.94 5.46
C GLY A 143 9.18 -9.36 5.46
N GLY A 144 8.63 -10.22 4.61
CA GLY A 144 8.99 -11.64 4.54
C GLY A 144 8.43 -12.48 5.68
N THR A 145 8.91 -13.71 5.78
CA THR A 145 8.50 -14.70 6.78
C THR A 145 9.70 -15.03 7.67
N VAL A 146 9.49 -15.09 8.97
CA VAL A 146 10.55 -15.51 9.91
C VAL A 146 11.05 -16.91 9.54
N GLY A 147 12.37 -17.06 9.41
CA GLY A 147 13.03 -18.25 8.92
C GLY A 147 13.48 -18.18 7.46
N ASP A 148 13.00 -17.20 6.69
CA ASP A 148 13.51 -16.95 5.34
C ASP A 148 14.87 -16.25 5.42
N ILE A 149 15.82 -16.65 4.58
CA ILE A 149 17.19 -16.13 4.55
C ILE A 149 17.21 -14.60 4.38
N GLU A 150 16.31 -14.09 3.56
CA GLU A 150 16.23 -12.67 3.21
C GLU A 150 15.88 -11.78 4.41
N SER A 151 15.11 -12.30 5.38
CA SER A 151 14.67 -11.54 6.55
C SER A 151 15.66 -11.59 7.72
N LEU A 152 16.63 -12.51 7.72
CA LEU A 152 17.59 -12.71 8.82
C LEU A 152 18.32 -11.43 9.26
N PRO A 153 18.87 -10.58 8.36
CA PRO A 153 19.56 -9.35 8.80
C PRO A 153 18.63 -8.38 9.53
N PHE A 154 17.36 -8.34 9.18
CA PHE A 154 16.37 -7.48 9.84
C PHE A 154 16.02 -8.02 11.23
N VAL A 155 15.81 -9.34 11.37
CA VAL A 155 15.55 -9.97 12.66
C VAL A 155 16.75 -9.83 13.59
N GLU A 156 17.98 -10.00 13.08
CA GLU A 156 19.20 -9.77 13.82
C GLU A 156 19.32 -8.30 14.30
N ALA A 157 18.95 -7.32 13.45
CA ALA A 157 18.92 -5.92 13.85
C ALA A 157 17.89 -5.66 14.97
N VAL A 158 16.71 -6.28 14.90
CA VAL A 158 15.70 -6.21 15.98
C VAL A 158 16.23 -6.79 17.27
N ARG A 159 16.90 -7.97 17.21
CA ARG A 159 17.54 -8.59 18.36
C ARG A 159 18.55 -7.65 19.03
N GLN A 160 19.40 -7.00 18.20
CA GLN A 160 20.38 -6.03 18.70
C GLN A 160 19.70 -4.81 19.35
N LEU A 161 18.64 -4.27 18.72
CA LEU A 161 17.90 -3.13 19.27
C LEU A 161 17.20 -3.46 20.59
N GLN A 162 16.64 -4.67 20.75
CA GLN A 162 16.08 -5.11 22.03
C GLN A 162 17.13 -5.16 23.15
N TRP A 163 18.41 -5.37 22.79
CA TRP A 163 19.51 -5.35 23.74
C TRP A 163 20.09 -3.96 24.00
N GLU A 164 20.13 -3.11 22.96
CA GLU A 164 20.73 -1.76 23.03
C GLU A 164 19.80 -0.72 23.65
N LEU A 165 18.48 -0.91 23.51
CA LEU A 165 17.46 0.00 24.05
C LEU A 165 16.95 -0.50 25.42
N PRO A 166 16.39 0.40 26.26
CA PRO A 166 15.68 -0.03 27.46
C PRO A 166 14.53 -1.02 27.13
N GLU A 167 14.31 -1.99 28.01
CA GLU A 167 13.27 -3.03 27.81
C GLU A 167 11.89 -2.42 27.55
N GLU A 168 11.56 -1.33 28.25
CA GLU A 168 10.29 -0.61 28.09
C GLU A 168 10.21 0.26 26.82
N ASP A 169 11.26 0.32 26.01
CA ASP A 169 11.28 1.10 24.75
C ASP A 169 10.98 0.25 23.52
N THR A 170 10.90 -1.07 23.68
CA THR A 170 10.69 -2.00 22.58
C THR A 170 9.57 -3.01 22.87
N VAL A 171 8.79 -3.35 21.83
CA VAL A 171 7.80 -4.44 21.84
C VAL A 171 7.89 -5.21 20.53
N VAL A 172 7.86 -6.54 20.61
CA VAL A 172 7.77 -7.42 19.44
C VAL A 172 6.37 -8.05 19.37
N VAL A 173 5.69 -7.73 18.29
CA VAL A 173 4.39 -8.33 17.92
C VAL A 173 4.62 -9.33 16.79
N HIS A 174 4.30 -10.59 17.03
CA HIS A 174 4.51 -11.64 16.04
C HIS A 174 3.18 -12.20 15.53
N LEU A 175 2.96 -12.08 14.21
CA LEU A 175 1.78 -12.65 13.55
C LEU A 175 2.02 -14.11 13.19
N THR A 176 1.02 -14.93 13.46
CA THR A 176 1.03 -16.35 13.13
C THR A 176 -0.32 -16.81 12.57
N LEU A 177 -0.36 -18.04 12.08
CA LEU A 177 -1.57 -18.68 11.57
C LEU A 177 -1.98 -19.86 12.45
N ILE A 178 -3.26 -19.91 12.82
CA ILE A 178 -3.89 -21.07 13.44
C ILE A 178 -4.90 -21.63 12.46
N PRO A 179 -4.50 -22.57 11.59
CA PRO A 179 -5.38 -23.11 10.56
C PRO A 179 -6.46 -23.99 11.16
N TYR A 180 -7.67 -23.90 10.59
CA TYR A 180 -8.77 -24.82 10.86
C TYR A 180 -8.74 -25.97 9.87
N LEU A 181 -8.51 -27.20 10.38
CA LEU A 181 -8.55 -28.40 9.56
C LEU A 181 -9.98 -28.92 9.44
N LYS A 182 -10.62 -28.70 8.30
CA LYS A 182 -12.02 -29.09 8.05
C LYS A 182 -12.28 -30.59 8.30
N ALA A 183 -11.34 -31.46 7.90
CA ALA A 183 -11.47 -32.92 8.08
C ALA A 183 -11.44 -33.31 9.57
N ALA A 184 -10.59 -32.67 10.37
CA ALA A 184 -10.46 -32.95 11.81
C ALA A 184 -11.40 -32.11 12.66
N LYS A 185 -12.08 -31.11 12.06
CA LYS A 185 -12.95 -30.12 12.73
C LYS A 185 -12.27 -29.41 13.92
N GLU A 186 -11.00 -29.12 13.81
CA GLU A 186 -10.23 -28.50 14.90
C GLU A 186 -9.20 -27.46 14.42
N LEU A 187 -8.86 -26.54 15.31
CA LEU A 187 -7.79 -25.57 15.14
C LEU A 187 -6.44 -26.21 15.51
N LYS A 188 -5.41 -25.97 14.68
CA LYS A 188 -4.07 -26.52 14.88
C LYS A 188 -3.08 -25.44 15.30
N THR A 189 -2.52 -25.57 16.51
CA THR A 189 -1.56 -24.60 17.08
C THR A 189 -0.10 -24.88 16.72
N LYS A 190 0.20 -26.03 16.10
CA LYS A 190 1.58 -26.41 15.76
C LYS A 190 2.29 -25.41 14.83
N PRO A 191 1.66 -24.86 13.77
CA PRO A 191 2.31 -23.87 12.92
C PRO A 191 2.76 -22.63 13.72
N THR A 192 1.90 -22.11 14.60
CA THR A 192 2.21 -21.00 15.52
C THR A 192 3.40 -21.35 16.42
N GLN A 193 3.40 -22.52 17.06
CA GLN A 193 4.49 -22.95 17.93
C GLN A 193 5.83 -23.03 17.20
N HIS A 194 5.83 -23.55 15.96
CA HIS A 194 7.04 -23.62 15.13
C HIS A 194 7.53 -22.25 14.73
N SER A 195 6.64 -21.35 14.31
CA SER A 195 6.98 -19.98 13.93
C SER A 195 7.64 -19.23 15.08
N VAL A 196 7.05 -19.28 16.29
CA VAL A 196 7.65 -18.67 17.49
C VAL A 196 8.96 -19.31 17.86
N LYS A 197 9.10 -20.63 17.71
CA LYS A 197 10.37 -21.31 17.96
C LYS A 197 11.46 -20.85 16.99
N MET A 198 11.15 -20.66 15.72
CA MET A 198 12.12 -20.15 14.74
C MET A 198 12.56 -18.73 15.10
N LEU A 199 11.63 -17.82 15.42
CA LEU A 199 11.96 -16.46 15.87
C LEU A 199 12.84 -16.48 17.12
N SER A 200 12.54 -17.36 18.09
CA SER A 200 13.33 -17.51 19.31
C SER A 200 14.73 -18.10 19.03
N GLN A 201 14.91 -18.95 18.03
CA GLN A 201 16.21 -19.44 17.59
C GLN A 201 17.10 -18.33 17.02
N GLU A 202 16.49 -17.29 16.43
CA GLU A 202 17.17 -16.08 15.97
C GLU A 202 17.41 -15.06 17.11
N GLY A 203 17.06 -15.43 18.35
CA GLY A 203 17.30 -14.63 19.55
C GLY A 203 16.27 -13.55 19.82
N VAL A 204 15.14 -13.54 19.12
CA VAL A 204 14.04 -12.62 19.35
C VAL A 204 12.86 -13.35 19.99
N HIS A 205 12.36 -12.84 21.12
CA HIS A 205 11.17 -13.38 21.79
C HIS A 205 9.98 -12.42 21.58
N PRO A 206 8.83 -12.93 21.10
CA PRO A 206 7.66 -12.08 20.95
C PRO A 206 7.06 -11.73 22.31
N ASP A 207 6.64 -10.49 22.48
CA ASP A 207 5.85 -10.03 23.62
C ASP A 207 4.38 -10.32 23.45
N ILE A 208 3.89 -10.24 22.19
CA ILE A 208 2.48 -10.38 21.81
C ILE A 208 2.41 -11.28 20.57
N LEU A 209 1.47 -12.21 20.62
CA LEU A 209 1.12 -13.05 19.47
C LEU A 209 -0.21 -12.61 18.89
N VAL A 210 -0.24 -12.28 17.60
CA VAL A 210 -1.48 -12.05 16.86
C VAL A 210 -1.74 -13.28 16.01
N CYS A 211 -2.77 -14.03 16.38
CA CYS A 211 -3.10 -15.33 15.82
C CYS A 211 -4.21 -15.19 14.77
N ARG A 212 -3.85 -15.23 13.49
CA ARG A 212 -4.85 -15.27 12.41
C ARG A 212 -5.58 -16.61 12.43
N THR A 213 -6.91 -16.57 12.34
CA THR A 213 -7.75 -17.77 12.45
C THR A 213 -9.12 -17.56 11.80
N GLU A 214 -9.69 -18.64 11.26
CA GLU A 214 -11.07 -18.67 10.74
C GLU A 214 -12.12 -18.87 11.85
N LYS A 215 -11.71 -19.30 13.03
CA LYS A 215 -12.60 -19.66 14.15
C LYS A 215 -12.11 -19.06 15.46
N THR A 216 -13.04 -18.73 16.34
CA THR A 216 -12.74 -18.18 17.66
C THR A 216 -11.84 -19.09 18.50
N LEU A 217 -10.85 -18.49 19.15
CA LEU A 217 -9.93 -19.19 20.04
C LEU A 217 -10.56 -19.37 21.44
N SER A 218 -10.76 -20.63 21.82
CA SER A 218 -11.23 -20.91 23.18
C SER A 218 -10.18 -20.49 24.24
N PRO A 219 -10.61 -20.20 25.48
CA PRO A 219 -9.69 -19.88 26.59
C PRO A 219 -8.59 -20.94 26.80
N ASP A 220 -8.93 -22.23 26.65
CA ASP A 220 -7.98 -23.33 26.78
C ASP A 220 -6.95 -23.34 25.65
N LEU A 221 -7.38 -23.00 24.43
CA LEU A 221 -6.49 -22.90 23.30
C LEU A 221 -5.52 -21.71 23.45
N ARG A 222 -6.01 -20.56 23.92
CA ARG A 222 -5.17 -19.39 24.26
C ARG A 222 -4.14 -19.75 25.34
N ARG A 223 -4.56 -20.45 26.40
CA ARG A 223 -3.66 -20.92 27.46
C ARG A 223 -2.58 -21.86 26.93
N LYS A 224 -2.97 -22.80 26.07
CA LYS A 224 -2.05 -23.71 25.41
C LYS A 224 -1.01 -22.96 24.55
N ILE A 225 -1.44 -22.03 23.73
CA ILE A 225 -0.56 -21.19 22.89
C ILE A 225 0.40 -20.41 23.79
N ALA A 226 -0.11 -19.73 24.81
CA ALA A 226 0.66 -18.95 25.74
C ALA A 226 1.78 -19.75 26.41
N LEU A 227 1.47 -20.97 26.86
CA LEU A 227 2.44 -21.89 27.49
C LEU A 227 3.54 -22.30 26.52
N PHE A 228 3.17 -22.73 25.29
CA PHE A 228 4.15 -23.23 24.32
C PHE A 228 4.98 -22.16 23.65
N CYS A 229 4.48 -20.90 23.62
CA CYS A 229 5.13 -19.76 22.99
C CYS A 229 5.76 -18.80 24.00
N ASN A 230 5.71 -19.13 25.29
CA ASN A 230 6.29 -18.34 26.37
C ASN A 230 5.81 -16.86 26.40
N VAL A 231 4.52 -16.65 26.18
CA VAL A 231 3.86 -15.35 26.27
C VAL A 231 2.76 -15.37 27.33
N LYS A 232 2.33 -14.23 27.84
CA LYS A 232 1.17 -14.15 28.73
C LYS A 232 -0.10 -14.52 27.98
N GLN A 233 -1.07 -15.18 28.65
CA GLN A 233 -2.33 -15.57 28.00
C GLN A 233 -3.10 -14.36 27.46
N GLU A 234 -3.05 -13.20 28.13
CA GLU A 234 -3.64 -11.93 27.69
C GLU A 234 -2.98 -11.37 26.42
N ALA A 235 -1.74 -11.77 26.13
CA ALA A 235 -0.98 -11.36 24.95
C ALA A 235 -1.18 -12.30 23.75
N VAL A 236 -2.04 -13.30 23.83
CA VAL A 236 -2.49 -14.11 22.70
C VAL A 236 -3.76 -13.48 22.12
N ILE A 237 -3.58 -12.70 21.08
CA ILE A 237 -4.62 -11.91 20.42
C ILE A 237 -5.23 -12.71 19.27
N GLU A 238 -6.54 -12.75 19.19
CA GLU A 238 -7.27 -13.33 18.07
C GLU A 238 -7.40 -12.31 16.93
N ALA A 239 -7.01 -12.70 15.73
CA ALA A 239 -7.24 -11.96 14.50
C ALA A 239 -8.12 -12.80 13.56
N ALA A 240 -9.42 -12.79 13.80
CA ALA A 240 -10.39 -13.44 12.94
C ALA A 240 -10.51 -12.72 11.59
N ASP A 241 -10.89 -13.47 10.54
CA ASP A 241 -11.19 -12.88 9.25
C ASP A 241 -12.32 -11.85 9.36
N ALA A 242 -12.11 -10.68 8.78
CA ALA A 242 -13.06 -9.57 8.81
C ALA A 242 -13.62 -9.32 7.40
N PRO A 243 -14.89 -8.90 7.27
CA PRO A 243 -15.51 -8.56 5.97
C PRO A 243 -14.79 -7.44 5.23
N THR A 244 -14.19 -6.52 5.96
CA THR A 244 -13.37 -5.43 5.42
C THR A 244 -12.17 -5.17 6.34
N ILE A 245 -11.05 -4.75 5.75
CA ILE A 245 -9.84 -4.38 6.51
C ILE A 245 -10.10 -3.25 7.51
N TYR A 246 -11.09 -2.40 7.25
CA TYR A 246 -11.46 -1.28 8.12
C TYR A 246 -12.18 -1.71 9.42
N GLU A 247 -12.61 -2.97 9.54
CA GLU A 247 -13.11 -3.53 10.80
C GLU A 247 -12.01 -4.00 11.74
N VAL A 248 -10.83 -4.28 11.20
CA VAL A 248 -9.72 -4.85 11.96
C VAL A 248 -9.30 -3.99 13.16
N PRO A 249 -9.21 -2.65 13.08
CA PRO A 249 -8.92 -1.83 14.27
C PRO A 249 -9.89 -2.07 15.42
N LEU A 250 -11.20 -2.17 15.14
CA LEU A 250 -12.21 -2.42 16.19
C LEU A 250 -12.10 -3.85 16.74
N ALA A 251 -11.72 -4.83 15.94
CA ALA A 251 -11.46 -6.19 16.40
C ALA A 251 -10.22 -6.22 17.33
N MET A 252 -9.14 -5.57 16.94
CA MET A 252 -7.92 -5.47 17.76
C MET A 252 -8.14 -4.68 19.05
N MET A 253 -9.01 -3.67 19.04
CA MET A 253 -9.42 -2.94 20.23
C MET A 253 -10.15 -3.84 21.23
N ARG A 254 -11.09 -4.69 20.75
CA ARG A 254 -11.80 -5.67 21.61
C ARG A 254 -10.82 -6.66 22.24
N GLU A 255 -9.80 -7.06 21.52
CA GLU A 255 -8.70 -7.91 21.99
C GLU A 255 -7.67 -7.16 22.86
N LYS A 256 -7.81 -5.84 23.02
CA LYS A 256 -6.93 -4.97 23.84
C LYS A 256 -5.48 -4.94 23.38
N LEU A 257 -5.22 -5.13 22.08
CA LEU A 257 -3.86 -5.15 21.52
C LEU A 257 -3.08 -3.86 21.86
N ASP A 258 -3.71 -2.71 21.70
CA ASP A 258 -3.18 -1.40 22.03
C ASP A 258 -2.84 -1.24 23.52
N ILE A 259 -3.73 -1.66 24.41
CA ILE A 259 -3.52 -1.59 25.87
C ILE A 259 -2.35 -2.48 26.31
N ILE A 260 -2.22 -3.67 25.71
CA ILE A 260 -1.11 -4.59 26.02
C ILE A 260 0.20 -3.99 25.56
N CYS A 261 0.25 -3.38 24.35
CA CYS A 261 1.42 -2.66 23.88
C CYS A 261 1.80 -1.50 24.81
N LEU A 262 0.82 -0.66 25.19
CA LEU A 262 1.06 0.48 26.07
C LEU A 262 1.61 0.05 27.45
N LYS A 263 1.07 -1.02 28.02
CA LYS A 263 1.58 -1.60 29.28
C LYS A 263 3.04 -2.06 29.15
N LYS A 264 3.38 -2.74 28.04
CA LYS A 264 4.73 -3.21 27.79
C LYS A 264 5.71 -2.05 27.60
N LEU A 265 5.28 -0.99 26.90
CA LEU A 265 6.07 0.22 26.69
C LEU A 265 6.10 1.17 27.91
N ASN A 266 5.47 0.78 29.02
CA ASN A 266 5.34 1.60 30.22
C ASN A 266 4.79 3.01 29.95
N ILE A 267 3.84 3.10 29.00
CA ILE A 267 3.12 4.34 28.68
C ILE A 267 1.83 4.36 29.48
N THR A 268 1.72 5.33 30.39
CA THR A 268 0.54 5.49 31.28
C THR A 268 -0.29 6.72 30.96
N ASP A 269 0.27 7.70 30.28
CA ASP A 269 -0.42 8.93 29.86
C ASP A 269 -1.02 8.74 28.45
N TYR A 270 -2.27 8.30 28.42
CA TYR A 270 -3.06 8.16 27.20
C TYR A 270 -4.56 8.32 27.53
N ARG A 271 -5.34 8.72 26.52
CA ARG A 271 -6.79 8.87 26.63
C ARG A 271 -7.53 7.65 26.10
N GLU A 272 -8.84 7.60 26.34
CA GLU A 272 -9.71 6.61 25.69
C GLU A 272 -9.70 6.83 24.16
N PRO A 273 -9.76 5.75 23.35
CA PRO A 273 -9.61 5.86 21.91
C PRO A 273 -10.82 6.54 21.25
N GLU A 274 -10.57 7.65 20.57
CA GLU A 274 -11.60 8.35 19.83
C GLU A 274 -11.69 7.80 18.39
N LEU A 275 -12.72 6.98 18.16
CA LEU A 275 -12.95 6.30 16.88
C LEU A 275 -14.34 6.61 16.28
N ASN A 276 -14.98 7.72 16.68
CA ASN A 276 -16.35 8.03 16.25
C ASN A 276 -16.44 8.19 14.73
N LYS A 277 -15.54 8.96 14.10
CA LYS A 277 -15.48 9.12 12.65
C LYS A 277 -15.20 7.80 11.92
N TRP A 278 -14.37 6.92 12.52
CA TRP A 278 -14.08 5.61 11.97
C TRP A 278 -15.30 4.69 11.98
N LYS A 279 -16.06 4.71 13.06
CA LYS A 279 -17.32 3.95 13.19
C LYS A 279 -18.38 4.46 12.23
N GLU A 280 -18.53 5.79 12.11
CA GLU A 280 -19.43 6.40 11.12
C GLU A 280 -19.09 5.98 9.69
N PHE A 281 -17.80 6.01 9.32
CA PHE A 281 -17.35 5.52 8.03
C PHE A 281 -17.71 4.04 7.81
N LEU A 282 -17.46 3.19 8.83
CA LEU A 282 -17.82 1.77 8.77
C LEU A 282 -19.32 1.53 8.62
N ASP A 283 -20.15 2.30 9.31
CA ASP A 283 -21.61 2.17 9.21
C ASP A 283 -22.09 2.51 7.80
N LYS A 284 -21.57 3.59 7.20
CA LYS A 284 -21.86 3.95 5.80
C LYS A 284 -21.39 2.90 4.81
N LEU A 285 -20.21 2.32 5.04
CA LEU A 285 -19.66 1.25 4.21
C LEU A 285 -20.50 -0.03 4.27
N LYS A 286 -21.01 -0.38 5.46
CA LYS A 286 -21.79 -1.61 5.69
C LYS A 286 -23.25 -1.50 5.26
N TYR A 287 -23.81 -0.32 5.31
CA TYR A 287 -25.23 -0.07 5.06
C TYR A 287 -25.43 0.99 3.96
N PRO A 288 -24.93 0.72 2.73
CA PRO A 288 -25.10 1.63 1.60
C PRO A 288 -26.57 1.76 1.24
N LYS A 289 -27.00 2.95 0.80
CA LYS A 289 -28.38 3.24 0.38
C LYS A 289 -28.63 2.94 -1.10
N SER A 290 -27.55 2.87 -1.89
CA SER A 290 -27.62 2.64 -3.32
C SER A 290 -26.46 1.77 -3.80
N LYS A 291 -26.45 1.39 -5.07
CA LYS A 291 -25.41 0.63 -5.72
C LYS A 291 -25.10 1.24 -7.09
N VAL A 292 -23.83 1.31 -7.46
CA VAL A 292 -23.36 1.69 -8.78
C VAL A 292 -22.38 0.66 -9.32
N ASN A 293 -22.40 0.42 -10.64
CA ASN A 293 -21.51 -0.48 -11.34
C ASN A 293 -20.47 0.34 -12.10
N ILE A 294 -19.22 0.27 -11.71
CA ILE A 294 -18.12 1.00 -12.37
C ILE A 294 -17.23 0.02 -13.12
N GLY A 295 -17.08 0.22 -14.42
CA GLY A 295 -16.15 -0.54 -15.25
C GLY A 295 -14.73 -0.05 -15.01
N LEU A 296 -13.83 -0.95 -14.55
CA LEU A 296 -12.40 -0.71 -14.45
C LEU A 296 -11.69 -1.36 -15.63
N ILE A 297 -11.28 -0.54 -16.62
CA ILE A 297 -10.56 -1.02 -17.80
C ILE A 297 -9.07 -0.94 -17.56
N GLY A 298 -8.41 -2.09 -17.53
CA GLY A 298 -6.99 -2.21 -17.22
C GLY A 298 -6.29 -3.34 -17.94
N LYS A 299 -4.98 -3.44 -17.72
CA LYS A 299 -4.12 -4.52 -18.23
C LYS A 299 -3.84 -5.58 -17.16
N TYR A 300 -3.96 -5.23 -15.87
CA TYR A 300 -3.53 -6.04 -14.71
C TYR A 300 -4.72 -6.36 -13.81
N ILE A 301 -5.88 -6.62 -14.42
CA ILE A 301 -7.15 -6.79 -13.71
C ILE A 301 -7.27 -8.13 -12.97
N GLU A 302 -6.42 -9.10 -13.29
CA GLU A 302 -6.40 -10.42 -12.64
C GLU A 302 -5.86 -10.35 -11.21
N LEU A 303 -5.01 -9.37 -10.91
CA LEU A 303 -4.49 -9.13 -9.58
C LEU A 303 -5.08 -7.83 -9.01
N GLN A 304 -5.91 -7.96 -7.98
CA GLN A 304 -6.55 -6.80 -7.33
C GLN A 304 -5.54 -5.79 -6.78
N ASP A 305 -4.41 -6.27 -6.26
CA ASP A 305 -3.38 -5.44 -5.67
C ASP A 305 -2.63 -4.57 -6.71
N ALA A 306 -2.74 -4.87 -8.00
CA ALA A 306 -2.18 -4.03 -9.08
C ALA A 306 -2.90 -2.67 -9.21
N TYR A 307 -4.13 -2.54 -8.72
CA TYR A 307 -4.93 -1.31 -8.72
C TYR A 307 -5.49 -1.00 -7.33
N LYS A 308 -4.73 -1.33 -6.29
CA LYS A 308 -5.18 -1.25 -4.89
C LYS A 308 -5.67 0.14 -4.52
N SER A 309 -4.92 1.18 -4.82
CA SER A 309 -5.30 2.57 -4.51
C SER A 309 -6.57 2.99 -5.21
N ILE A 310 -6.81 2.55 -6.45
CA ILE A 310 -8.05 2.83 -7.18
C ILE A 310 -9.24 2.13 -6.50
N LEU A 311 -9.08 0.85 -6.13
CA LEU A 311 -10.12 0.09 -5.47
C LEU A 311 -10.46 0.66 -4.09
N GLU A 312 -9.44 1.04 -3.31
CA GLU A 312 -9.64 1.68 -2.01
C GLU A 312 -10.28 3.10 -2.15
N ALA A 313 -9.92 3.85 -3.19
CA ALA A 313 -10.57 5.12 -3.49
C ALA A 313 -12.08 4.94 -3.77
N PHE A 314 -12.48 3.87 -4.48
CA PHE A 314 -13.89 3.54 -4.66
C PHE A 314 -14.59 3.16 -3.34
N VAL A 315 -13.90 2.44 -2.45
CA VAL A 315 -14.45 2.13 -1.10
C VAL A 315 -14.71 3.42 -0.33
N HIS A 316 -13.76 4.35 -0.31
CA HIS A 316 -13.89 5.61 0.41
C HIS A 316 -14.96 6.52 -0.21
N ALA A 317 -14.97 6.65 -1.55
CA ALA A 317 -15.98 7.44 -2.25
C ALA A 317 -17.38 6.84 -2.05
N GLY A 318 -17.48 5.52 -2.12
CA GLY A 318 -18.72 4.80 -1.90
C GLY A 318 -19.27 5.03 -0.50
N ALA A 319 -18.43 4.92 0.53
CA ALA A 319 -18.84 5.18 1.91
C ALA A 319 -19.26 6.64 2.11
N LEU A 320 -18.53 7.62 1.53
CA LEU A 320 -18.90 9.03 1.63
C LEU A 320 -20.29 9.32 1.02
N ASN A 321 -20.58 8.70 -0.13
CA ASN A 321 -21.84 8.86 -0.85
C ASN A 321 -22.90 7.84 -0.45
N GLU A 322 -22.67 7.04 0.60
CA GLU A 322 -23.56 5.97 1.06
C GLU A 322 -23.97 5.00 -0.05
N CYS A 323 -23.03 4.69 -0.95
CA CYS A 323 -23.23 3.90 -2.15
C CYS A 323 -22.28 2.70 -2.17
N HIS A 324 -22.76 1.52 -2.52
CA HIS A 324 -21.93 0.37 -2.81
C HIS A 324 -21.39 0.46 -4.23
N VAL A 325 -20.09 0.61 -4.39
CA VAL A 325 -19.43 0.60 -5.69
C VAL A 325 -19.08 -0.84 -6.07
N GLN A 326 -19.79 -1.38 -7.05
CA GLN A 326 -19.45 -2.67 -7.65
C GLN A 326 -18.48 -2.44 -8.80
N VAL A 327 -17.22 -2.84 -8.61
CA VAL A 327 -16.21 -2.74 -9.67
C VAL A 327 -16.32 -3.95 -10.60
N VAL A 328 -16.48 -3.66 -11.90
CA VAL A 328 -16.48 -4.66 -12.98
C VAL A 328 -15.15 -4.57 -13.71
N ASN A 329 -14.30 -5.56 -13.51
CA ASN A 329 -12.97 -5.61 -14.14
C ASN A 329 -13.11 -6.01 -15.62
N ILE A 330 -12.53 -5.19 -16.53
CA ILE A 330 -12.58 -5.41 -17.97
C ILE A 330 -11.18 -5.33 -18.56
N HIS A 331 -10.74 -6.43 -19.16
CA HIS A 331 -9.43 -6.50 -19.79
C HIS A 331 -9.37 -5.69 -21.09
N SER A 332 -8.49 -4.70 -21.13
CA SER A 332 -8.44 -3.75 -22.27
C SER A 332 -8.06 -4.39 -23.61
N GLU A 333 -7.31 -5.50 -23.60
CA GLU A 333 -6.90 -6.19 -24.84
C GLU A 333 -8.05 -6.90 -25.55
N PHE A 334 -9.11 -7.21 -24.82
CA PHE A 334 -10.27 -7.95 -25.36
C PHE A 334 -11.45 -7.05 -25.71
N ILE A 335 -11.23 -5.73 -25.80
CA ILE A 335 -12.24 -4.76 -26.24
C ILE A 335 -12.00 -4.43 -27.70
N ASP A 336 -13.03 -4.59 -28.52
CA ASP A 336 -13.07 -4.21 -29.91
C ASP A 336 -14.40 -3.51 -30.27
N ASN A 337 -14.56 -3.05 -31.53
CA ASN A 337 -15.76 -2.34 -31.98
C ASN A 337 -17.02 -3.22 -32.02
N GLU A 338 -16.87 -4.55 -32.08
CA GLU A 338 -17.99 -5.48 -32.17
C GLU A 338 -18.55 -5.81 -30.77
N ASN A 339 -17.70 -5.89 -29.77
CA ASN A 339 -18.05 -6.34 -28.41
C ASN A 339 -18.14 -5.23 -27.34
N VAL A 340 -17.70 -4.01 -27.65
CA VAL A 340 -17.63 -2.91 -26.65
C VAL A 340 -19.00 -2.60 -26.05
N ALA A 341 -20.06 -2.60 -26.85
CA ALA A 341 -21.41 -2.32 -26.38
C ALA A 341 -21.92 -3.38 -25.39
N GLU A 342 -21.61 -4.65 -25.63
CA GLU A 342 -21.93 -5.76 -24.73
C GLU A 342 -21.16 -5.66 -23.44
N LYS A 343 -19.83 -5.48 -23.53
CA LYS A 343 -18.92 -5.44 -22.39
C LYS A 343 -19.15 -4.26 -21.44
N LEU A 344 -19.60 -3.14 -21.95
CA LEU A 344 -19.88 -1.94 -21.18
C LEU A 344 -21.36 -1.76 -20.82
N SER A 345 -22.20 -2.73 -21.21
CA SER A 345 -23.63 -2.71 -20.90
C SER A 345 -23.88 -2.75 -19.38
N GLY A 346 -24.80 -1.94 -18.88
CA GLY A 346 -25.22 -1.92 -17.48
C GLY A 346 -24.22 -1.28 -16.52
N LEU A 347 -23.19 -0.58 -17.03
CA LEU A 347 -22.30 0.23 -16.24
C LEU A 347 -22.89 1.63 -16.02
N ASP A 348 -22.69 2.18 -14.83
CA ASP A 348 -23.07 3.54 -14.46
C ASP A 348 -21.90 4.52 -14.65
N GLY A 349 -20.68 4.03 -14.85
CA GLY A 349 -19.49 4.81 -15.13
C GLY A 349 -18.30 3.95 -15.54
N LEU A 350 -17.27 4.61 -16.09
CA LEU A 350 -16.10 3.96 -16.63
C LEU A 350 -14.82 4.61 -16.08
N LEU A 351 -13.90 3.81 -15.53
CA LEU A 351 -12.55 4.21 -15.19
C LEU A 351 -11.56 3.47 -16.07
N VAL A 352 -10.71 4.21 -16.81
CA VAL A 352 -9.60 3.65 -17.57
C VAL A 352 -8.30 3.81 -16.78
N ALA A 353 -7.76 2.66 -16.36
CA ALA A 353 -6.64 2.56 -15.44
C ALA A 353 -5.30 2.98 -16.06
N PRO A 354 -4.30 3.35 -15.22
CA PRO A 354 -2.93 3.57 -15.64
C PRO A 354 -2.28 2.32 -16.26
N GLY A 355 -1.07 2.47 -16.78
CA GLY A 355 -0.29 1.38 -17.35
C GLY A 355 0.76 1.90 -18.32
N PHE A 356 1.63 1.00 -18.81
CA PHE A 356 2.73 1.33 -19.71
C PHE A 356 2.71 0.48 -20.97
N GLY A 357 3.28 0.99 -22.06
CA GLY A 357 3.44 0.28 -23.32
C GLY A 357 2.12 0.09 -24.09
N TYR A 358 2.24 -0.45 -25.28
CA TYR A 358 1.20 -0.45 -26.33
C TYR A 358 0.07 -1.48 -26.11
N ARG A 359 0.28 -2.48 -25.24
CA ARG A 359 -0.69 -3.57 -25.00
C ARG A 359 -2.03 -3.03 -24.51
N GLY A 360 -3.14 -3.36 -25.19
CA GLY A 360 -4.52 -2.97 -24.84
C GLY A 360 -4.84 -1.48 -25.03
N VAL A 361 -4.01 -0.71 -25.75
CA VAL A 361 -4.20 0.72 -26.02
C VAL A 361 -5.43 0.97 -26.87
N GLU A 362 -5.59 0.25 -27.99
CA GLU A 362 -6.74 0.46 -28.88
C GLU A 362 -8.06 0.09 -28.20
N GLY A 363 -8.09 -0.97 -27.39
CA GLY A 363 -9.29 -1.30 -26.62
C GLY A 363 -9.67 -0.21 -25.61
N LYS A 364 -8.68 0.45 -24.98
CA LYS A 364 -8.94 1.61 -24.12
C LYS A 364 -9.54 2.78 -24.93
N ILE A 365 -9.00 3.08 -26.12
CA ILE A 365 -9.49 4.15 -27.00
C ILE A 365 -10.93 3.85 -27.45
N ILE A 366 -11.25 2.61 -27.85
CA ILE A 366 -12.58 2.17 -28.23
C ILE A 366 -13.56 2.33 -27.05
N ALA A 367 -13.17 1.95 -25.86
CA ALA A 367 -14.01 2.11 -24.66
C ALA A 367 -14.28 3.58 -24.32
N VAL A 368 -13.27 4.44 -24.44
CA VAL A 368 -13.43 5.90 -24.27
C VAL A 368 -14.41 6.47 -25.29
N LYS A 369 -14.28 6.06 -26.57
CA LYS A 369 -15.21 6.45 -27.63
C LYS A 369 -16.63 6.06 -27.28
N TYR A 370 -16.84 4.82 -26.88
CA TYR A 370 -18.17 4.32 -26.49
C TYR A 370 -18.73 5.15 -25.33
N ALA A 371 -17.94 5.41 -24.30
CA ALA A 371 -18.38 6.23 -23.16
C ALA A 371 -18.81 7.64 -23.59
N ARG A 372 -18.02 8.30 -24.43
CA ARG A 372 -18.35 9.64 -24.96
C ARG A 372 -19.64 9.64 -25.80
N GLU A 373 -19.75 8.67 -26.70
CA GLU A 373 -20.91 8.61 -27.63
C GLU A 373 -22.22 8.23 -26.95
N ASN A 374 -22.16 7.49 -25.83
CA ASN A 374 -23.33 7.04 -25.07
C ASN A 374 -23.57 7.86 -23.79
N GLY A 375 -22.79 8.92 -23.52
CA GLY A 375 -22.96 9.76 -22.34
C GLY A 375 -22.62 9.02 -21.02
N LEU A 376 -21.82 7.95 -21.07
CA LEU A 376 -21.38 7.21 -19.88
C LEU A 376 -20.32 8.04 -19.15
N PRO A 377 -20.48 8.36 -17.86
CA PRO A 377 -19.47 9.04 -17.06
C PRO A 377 -18.12 8.34 -17.16
N PHE A 378 -17.05 9.12 -17.40
CA PHE A 378 -15.72 8.62 -17.69
C PHE A 378 -14.66 9.28 -16.84
N PHE A 379 -13.68 8.49 -16.37
CA PHE A 379 -12.47 8.97 -15.73
C PHE A 379 -11.25 8.21 -16.25
N GLY A 380 -10.22 8.93 -16.70
CA GLY A 380 -8.98 8.36 -17.20
C GLY A 380 -7.78 8.71 -16.31
N ILE A 381 -7.04 7.70 -15.84
CA ILE A 381 -5.86 7.88 -15.00
C ILE A 381 -4.60 7.66 -15.84
N CYS A 382 -3.64 8.64 -15.84
CA CYS A 382 -2.35 8.53 -16.51
C CYS A 382 -2.52 8.08 -17.99
N LEU A 383 -2.20 6.83 -18.31
CA LEU A 383 -2.43 6.26 -19.65
C LEU A 383 -3.89 6.37 -20.08
N GLY A 384 -4.84 6.19 -19.16
CA GLY A 384 -6.27 6.33 -19.45
C GLY A 384 -6.65 7.74 -19.89
N MET A 385 -6.07 8.77 -19.28
CA MET A 385 -6.22 10.16 -19.73
C MET A 385 -5.61 10.36 -21.11
N GLN A 386 -4.40 9.83 -21.37
CA GLN A 386 -3.76 9.92 -22.69
C GLN A 386 -4.62 9.28 -23.78
N MET A 387 -5.26 8.14 -23.48
CA MET A 387 -6.17 7.48 -24.41
C MET A 387 -7.40 8.34 -24.72
N ALA A 388 -7.91 9.10 -23.75
CA ALA A 388 -9.00 10.03 -23.97
C ALA A 388 -8.60 11.20 -24.90
N VAL A 389 -7.39 11.73 -24.73
CA VAL A 389 -6.85 12.78 -25.64
C VAL A 389 -6.71 12.24 -27.06
N ILE A 390 -6.14 11.04 -27.22
CA ILE A 390 -5.98 10.40 -28.54
C ILE A 390 -7.36 10.11 -29.18
N GLU A 391 -8.31 9.58 -28.40
CA GLU A 391 -9.67 9.34 -28.88
C GLU A 391 -10.32 10.60 -29.42
N PHE A 392 -10.28 11.67 -28.61
CA PHE A 392 -10.85 12.96 -29.00
C PHE A 392 -10.20 13.54 -30.27
N ALA A 393 -8.87 13.47 -30.34
CA ALA A 393 -8.15 13.91 -31.53
C ALA A 393 -8.56 13.13 -32.79
N ARG A 394 -8.64 11.79 -32.69
CA ARG A 394 -9.00 10.93 -33.83
C ARG A 394 -10.47 11.08 -34.28
N ASN A 395 -11.41 11.04 -33.33
CA ASN A 395 -12.81 10.88 -33.62
C ASN A 395 -13.64 12.17 -33.58
N VAL A 396 -13.15 13.21 -32.90
CA VAL A 396 -13.85 14.52 -32.84
C VAL A 396 -13.15 15.55 -33.72
N LEU A 397 -11.82 15.64 -33.66
CA LEU A 397 -11.03 16.59 -34.45
C LEU A 397 -10.66 16.06 -35.85
N GLY A 398 -10.85 14.78 -36.13
CA GLY A 398 -10.55 14.16 -37.41
C GLY A 398 -9.05 13.92 -37.71
N ILE A 399 -8.20 13.99 -36.71
CA ILE A 399 -6.74 13.75 -36.82
C ILE A 399 -6.49 12.25 -36.76
N LYS A 400 -6.67 11.57 -37.90
CA LYS A 400 -6.73 10.10 -37.97
C LYS A 400 -5.53 9.36 -37.39
N ASN A 401 -4.32 9.95 -37.51
CA ASN A 401 -3.07 9.32 -37.05
C ASN A 401 -2.64 9.80 -35.66
N ALA A 402 -3.49 10.55 -34.97
CA ALA A 402 -3.16 11.05 -33.61
C ALA A 402 -2.74 9.90 -32.69
N HIS A 403 -1.57 10.03 -32.06
CA HIS A 403 -1.01 9.02 -31.18
C HIS A 403 -0.05 9.63 -30.14
N SER A 404 0.42 8.80 -29.21
CA SER A 404 1.53 9.10 -28.32
C SER A 404 2.84 8.65 -28.95
N THR A 405 3.90 9.46 -28.85
CA THR A 405 5.26 9.09 -29.29
C THR A 405 5.87 7.96 -28.44
N GLU A 406 5.39 7.73 -27.22
CA GLU A 406 5.77 6.58 -26.40
C GLU A 406 5.37 5.24 -27.04
N MET A 407 4.19 5.22 -27.69
CA MET A 407 3.59 3.99 -28.23
C MET A 407 3.78 3.84 -29.72
N ASN A 408 3.85 4.95 -30.45
CA ASN A 408 4.12 5.03 -31.87
C ASN A 408 5.09 6.20 -32.10
N PRO A 409 6.43 5.95 -32.02
CA PRO A 409 7.44 6.98 -32.21
C PRO A 409 7.39 7.67 -33.59
N ASP A 410 6.87 6.97 -34.59
CA ASP A 410 6.81 7.43 -35.99
C ASP A 410 5.46 8.08 -36.34
N THR A 411 4.60 8.37 -35.36
CA THR A 411 3.31 9.00 -35.67
C THR A 411 3.50 10.38 -36.30
N PRO A 412 2.81 10.67 -37.43
CA PRO A 412 2.89 12.00 -38.03
C PRO A 412 2.13 13.05 -37.22
N ASP A 413 1.22 12.64 -36.34
CA ASP A 413 0.36 13.53 -35.56
C ASP A 413 0.53 13.25 -34.03
N PRO A 414 1.67 13.62 -33.42
CA PRO A 414 1.89 13.39 -32.00
C PRO A 414 1.04 14.34 -31.16
N VAL A 415 0.00 13.81 -30.49
CA VAL A 415 -0.86 14.56 -29.57
C VAL A 415 -0.44 14.37 -28.10
N ILE A 416 0.36 13.35 -27.83
CA ILE A 416 1.05 13.09 -26.56
C ILE A 416 2.53 12.90 -26.89
N ASP A 417 3.38 13.73 -26.27
CA ASP A 417 4.82 13.71 -26.54
C ASP A 417 5.62 14.11 -25.28
N LEU A 418 6.93 13.88 -25.32
CA LEU A 418 7.84 14.34 -24.28
C LEU A 418 7.91 15.87 -24.25
N MET A 419 7.93 16.45 -23.07
CA MET A 419 8.15 17.88 -22.92
C MET A 419 9.53 18.28 -23.45
N GLU A 420 9.64 19.49 -24.00
CA GLU A 420 10.89 20.01 -24.60
C GLU A 420 12.08 19.95 -23.62
N GLU A 421 11.85 20.16 -22.34
CA GLU A 421 12.87 20.04 -21.31
C GLU A 421 13.39 18.62 -21.16
N GLN A 422 12.50 17.63 -21.23
CA GLN A 422 12.84 16.19 -21.17
C GLN A 422 13.61 15.75 -22.42
N LYS A 423 13.23 16.21 -23.59
CA LYS A 423 13.98 15.99 -24.84
C LYS A 423 15.41 16.52 -24.74
N LYS A 424 15.61 17.71 -24.12
CA LYS A 424 16.94 18.31 -23.92
C LYS A 424 17.80 17.51 -22.92
N ILE A 425 17.22 16.91 -21.89
CA ILE A 425 17.93 16.07 -20.92
C ILE A 425 18.37 14.75 -21.60
N SER A 426 17.49 14.13 -22.36
CA SER A 426 17.79 12.90 -23.11
C SER A 426 18.88 13.12 -24.16
N ALA A 427 18.85 14.27 -24.86
CA ALA A 427 19.85 14.63 -25.87
C ALA A 427 21.25 14.94 -25.29
N LYS A 428 21.36 15.34 -24.01
CA LYS A 428 22.65 15.65 -23.35
C LYS A 428 23.32 14.42 -22.70
N GLY A 429 22.84 13.20 -22.96
CA GLY A 429 23.44 11.99 -22.39
C GLY A 429 23.34 11.94 -20.87
N GLY A 430 22.24 12.40 -20.32
CA GLY A 430 21.90 12.13 -18.93
C GLY A 430 22.08 10.64 -18.65
N PRO A 431 22.35 10.21 -17.39
CA PRO A 431 22.74 8.84 -17.10
C PRO A 431 21.77 7.89 -17.80
N SER A 432 22.32 7.14 -18.75
CA SER A 432 21.59 6.06 -19.41
C SER A 432 21.08 5.16 -18.30
N GLY A 433 19.76 5.17 -18.09
CA GLY A 433 19.11 4.23 -17.18
C GLY A 433 19.54 2.80 -17.52
N PRO A 434 19.32 1.84 -16.64
CA PRO A 434 19.65 0.45 -16.89
C PRO A 434 19.04 0.00 -18.22
N PRO A 435 19.57 -1.07 -18.87
CA PRO A 435 19.21 -1.48 -20.23
C PRO A 435 17.72 -1.74 -20.48
N SER A 436 16.86 -1.58 -19.50
CA SER A 436 15.41 -1.58 -19.61
C SER A 436 14.80 -0.24 -20.08
N GLY A 437 15.62 0.74 -20.45
CA GLY A 437 15.25 1.87 -21.31
C GLY A 437 14.14 2.80 -20.85
N ARG A 438 13.88 2.97 -19.55
CA ARG A 438 12.93 3.97 -19.07
C ARG A 438 13.69 5.14 -18.44
N PRO A 439 13.60 6.37 -19.00
CA PRO A 439 14.06 7.54 -18.26
C PRO A 439 13.19 7.66 -16.98
N ARG A 440 13.84 7.75 -15.82
CA ARG A 440 13.18 8.29 -14.63
C ARG A 440 12.79 9.72 -15.00
N MET A 441 11.53 9.95 -15.26
CA MET A 441 11.00 11.31 -15.34
C MET A 441 10.87 11.82 -13.91
N PRO A 442 11.59 12.91 -13.53
CA PRO A 442 11.09 13.71 -12.44
C PRO A 442 9.74 14.27 -12.93
N MET A 443 8.66 13.78 -12.34
CA MET A 443 7.34 14.32 -12.62
C MET A 443 7.35 15.79 -12.15
N PRO A 444 7.22 16.79 -13.02
CA PRO A 444 7.34 18.21 -12.63
C PRO A 444 6.28 18.66 -11.64
N TRP A 445 5.28 17.84 -11.38
CA TRP A 445 4.19 18.12 -10.44
C TRP A 445 4.42 17.54 -9.03
N ALA A 446 5.45 16.72 -8.81
CA ALA A 446 5.81 16.22 -7.47
C ALA A 446 6.47 17.29 -6.57
N SER A 447 6.80 18.47 -7.10
CA SER A 447 7.48 19.53 -6.36
C SER A 447 6.60 20.73 -5.97
N GLU A 448 5.32 20.77 -6.35
CA GLU A 448 4.40 21.81 -5.88
C GLU A 448 3.24 21.20 -5.09
N PRO A 449 3.04 21.58 -3.82
CA PRO A 449 1.86 21.18 -3.08
C PRO A 449 0.61 21.70 -3.77
N SER A 450 -0.35 20.82 -3.97
CA SER A 450 -1.63 21.01 -4.63
C SER A 450 -2.33 22.35 -4.30
N ARG A 451 -2.04 23.40 -5.07
CA ARG A 451 -2.83 24.64 -5.12
C ARG A 451 -4.03 24.56 -6.07
N ALA A 452 -4.32 23.41 -6.65
CA ALA A 452 -5.37 23.26 -7.68
C ALA A 452 -6.70 22.68 -7.15
N VAL A 453 -6.88 22.49 -5.84
CA VAL A 453 -8.22 22.32 -5.28
C VAL A 453 -8.81 23.71 -5.01
N ARG A 454 -9.03 24.49 -6.05
CA ARG A 454 -10.01 25.57 -5.98
C ARG A 454 -11.40 24.96 -6.20
N ARG A 455 -12.20 25.04 -5.15
CA ARG A 455 -13.64 24.85 -5.19
C ARG A 455 -14.21 25.49 -6.44
N PHE A 456 -14.78 24.68 -7.33
CA PHE A 456 -15.81 25.18 -8.20
C PHE A 456 -17.11 25.15 -7.37
N ASP A 457 -17.46 26.32 -6.87
CA ASP A 457 -18.75 26.60 -6.28
C ASP A 457 -19.76 26.65 -7.44
N THR A 458 -20.34 25.52 -7.79
CA THR A 458 -21.55 25.46 -8.60
C THR A 458 -22.71 25.47 -7.63
N GLY A 459 -23.30 26.66 -7.46
CA GLY A 459 -24.52 26.84 -6.64
C GLY A 459 -25.67 26.01 -7.16
N GLY A 460 -25.83 24.82 -6.62
CA GLY A 460 -26.94 23.88 -6.82
C GLY A 460 -26.57 22.56 -6.15
N ALA A 461 -27.34 22.15 -5.18
CA ALA A 461 -27.20 20.80 -4.59
C ALA A 461 -27.55 19.76 -5.66
N PRO A 462 -26.75 18.67 -5.84
CA PRO A 462 -27.06 17.61 -6.78
C PRO A 462 -28.37 16.91 -6.38
N THR A 463 -29.27 16.72 -7.33
CA THR A 463 -30.61 16.16 -7.10
C THR A 463 -30.64 14.63 -7.10
N SER A 464 -29.49 13.95 -7.38
CA SER A 464 -29.37 12.49 -7.22
C SER A 464 -27.93 12.06 -6.83
N PRO A 465 -27.77 10.91 -6.16
CA PRO A 465 -26.44 10.36 -5.81
C PRO A 465 -25.56 10.04 -7.02
N CYS A 466 -26.15 9.82 -8.19
CA CYS A 466 -25.42 9.54 -9.43
C CYS A 466 -24.81 10.80 -10.06
N GLU A 467 -25.38 11.99 -9.82
CA GLU A 467 -24.84 13.26 -10.38
C GLU A 467 -23.54 13.70 -9.71
N ALA A 468 -23.25 13.27 -8.49
CA ALA A 468 -22.01 13.58 -7.78
C ALA A 468 -20.78 12.90 -8.41
N VAL A 469 -20.96 11.91 -9.28
CA VAL A 469 -19.90 11.20 -10.02
C VAL A 469 -19.83 11.67 -11.48
N ALA A 470 -20.80 12.45 -11.95
CA ALA A 470 -20.84 12.96 -13.32
C ALA A 470 -19.92 14.16 -13.49
N LEU A 471 -18.64 13.91 -13.73
CA LEU A 471 -17.73 14.88 -14.31
C LEU A 471 -18.05 14.98 -15.80
N THR A 472 -18.35 16.20 -16.28
CA THR A 472 -18.45 16.43 -17.72
C THR A 472 -17.16 16.04 -18.43
N PRO A 473 -17.19 15.58 -19.70
CA PRO A 473 -16.01 15.04 -20.42
C PRO A 473 -14.76 15.93 -20.45
N LEU A 474 -14.92 17.24 -20.26
CA LEU A 474 -13.79 18.20 -20.22
C LEU A 474 -13.18 18.41 -18.82
N ALA A 475 -13.92 18.15 -17.75
CA ALA A 475 -13.42 18.39 -16.38
C ALA A 475 -12.61 17.20 -15.84
N ALA A 476 -12.73 16.01 -16.44
CA ALA A 476 -12.01 14.79 -16.03
C ALA A 476 -10.52 14.79 -16.38
N ILE A 477 -10.02 15.80 -17.10
CA ILE A 477 -8.61 15.87 -17.56
C ILE A 477 -7.66 16.41 -16.50
N VAL A 478 -8.14 17.01 -15.39
CA VAL A 478 -7.30 17.86 -14.52
C VAL A 478 -7.12 17.36 -13.09
N LEU A 479 -7.67 16.23 -12.68
CA LEU A 479 -7.46 15.70 -11.32
C LEU A 479 -6.53 14.50 -11.35
N MET A 480 -5.23 14.80 -11.37
CA MET A 480 -4.18 13.83 -11.07
C MET A 480 -3.00 14.53 -10.39
N SER A 481 -2.85 14.29 -9.16
CA SER A 481 -1.59 14.24 -8.39
C SER A 481 -1.75 13.17 -7.32
#